data_98d1ba4a13e4c9bae4e386d2738e53bd
#
_entry.id   98d1ba4a13e4c9bae4e386d2738e53bd
#
_cell.length_a   1.000
_cell.length_b   1.000
_cell.length_c   1.000
_cell.angle_alpha   90.00
_cell.angle_beta   90.00
_cell.angle_gamma   90.00
#
_symmetry.space_group_name_H-M   'P 1'
#
loop_
_entity.id
_entity.type
_entity.pdbx_description
1 polymer ?
#
loop_
_entity_poly.entity_id
_entity_poly.type
_entity_poly.pdbx_seq_one_letter_code
_entity_poly.pdbx_strand_id
1 'polypeptide(L)'
;MIQLYNKEIEDALIAFFHGKELPLSIRLKNLGCVRYSSCNSWIGQIGRYKGFCRFTTFKYGIRAIVMLLMRYVYIYHLNDVWDILNRYSPVTDGNNVGYYYKCVIDDCGFDILSNNIEILRRQIQMLVYAIACVECGKEFKTYVFSSEFFQYLLNVADAAFQEYLDNVIFSSIGKVDKLP
;
A
#
# COMPACT_ATOMS: atom_id res chain seq x y z
N MET A 1 -21.75 -1.87 7.25
CA MET A 1 -20.65 -1.00 6.73
C MET A 1 -19.57 -1.02 7.80
N ILE A 2 -18.48 -1.79 7.58
CA ILE A 2 -17.35 -1.83 8.53
C ILE A 2 -16.76 -0.42 8.55
N GLN A 3 -16.72 0.20 9.73
CA GLN A 3 -16.12 1.51 9.91
C GLN A 3 -14.60 1.37 9.72
N LEU A 4 -14.14 1.51 8.49
CA LEU A 4 -12.74 1.33 8.09
C LEU A 4 -11.78 2.43 8.59
N TYR A 5 -12.31 3.47 9.21
CA TYR A 5 -11.52 4.51 9.86
C TYR A 5 -11.66 4.36 11.36
N ASN A 6 -10.55 4.06 12.02
CA ASN A 6 -10.49 4.04 13.48
C ASN A 6 -9.38 5.00 13.91
N LYS A 7 -9.83 6.18 14.39
CA LYS A 7 -8.93 7.24 14.86
C LYS A 7 -8.07 6.79 16.04
N GLU A 8 -8.62 5.99 16.92
CA GLU A 8 -7.93 5.49 18.13
C GLU A 8 -6.74 4.60 17.75
N ILE A 9 -6.92 3.71 16.76
CA ILE A 9 -5.84 2.86 16.25
C ILE A 9 -4.75 3.69 15.57
N GLU A 10 -5.12 4.71 14.78
CA GLU A 10 -4.14 5.61 14.14
C GLU A 10 -3.39 6.45 15.18
N ASP A 11 -4.08 6.97 16.18
CA ASP A 11 -3.48 7.77 17.25
C ASP A 11 -2.55 6.90 18.12
N ALA A 12 -2.90 5.63 18.38
CA ALA A 12 -2.06 4.69 19.12
C ALA A 12 -0.73 4.41 18.39
N LEU A 13 -0.74 4.28 17.06
CA LEU A 13 0.48 4.16 16.29
C LEU A 13 1.37 5.41 16.45
N ILE A 14 0.79 6.59 16.36
CA ILE A 14 1.55 7.85 16.53
C ILE A 14 2.11 7.96 17.96
N ALA A 15 1.29 7.58 18.96
CA ALA A 15 1.68 7.60 20.37
C ALA A 15 2.85 6.64 20.68
N PHE A 16 2.91 5.48 20.01
CA PHE A 16 4.01 4.53 20.15
C PHE A 16 5.38 5.16 19.83
N PHE A 17 5.39 6.10 18.88
CA PHE A 17 6.60 6.83 18.50
C PHE A 17 6.84 8.08 19.34
N HIS A 18 6.03 8.36 20.38
CA HIS A 18 6.22 9.53 21.23
C HIS A 18 7.60 9.48 21.91
N GLY A 19 8.36 10.57 21.79
CA GLY A 19 9.74 10.66 22.30
C GLY A 19 10.81 10.03 21.40
N LYS A 20 10.44 9.50 20.23
CA LYS A 20 11.34 8.97 19.20
C LYS A 20 11.27 9.82 17.93
N GLU A 21 12.27 9.70 17.06
CA GLU A 21 12.18 10.30 15.74
C GLU A 21 11.09 9.57 14.92
N LEU A 22 10.06 10.32 14.55
CA LEU A 22 8.94 9.77 13.79
C LEU A 22 9.34 9.55 12.33
N PRO A 23 9.30 8.30 11.82
CA PRO A 23 9.59 8.03 10.42
C PRO A 23 8.80 8.92 9.47
N LEU A 24 9.42 9.30 8.34
CA LEU A 24 8.78 10.18 7.36
C LEU A 24 7.44 9.60 6.85
N SER A 25 7.41 8.30 6.57
CA SER A 25 6.22 7.55 6.15
C SER A 25 5.04 7.69 7.13
N ILE A 26 5.30 7.61 8.43
CA ILE A 26 4.29 7.78 9.47
C ILE A 26 3.86 9.25 9.57
N ARG A 27 4.82 10.19 9.56
CA ARG A 27 4.55 11.63 9.59
C ARG A 27 3.66 12.11 8.44
N LEU A 28 3.83 11.51 7.26
CA LEU A 28 3.05 11.81 6.07
C LEU A 28 1.76 10.98 5.97
N LYS A 29 1.53 10.03 6.90
CA LYS A 29 0.47 9.02 6.82
C LYS A 29 0.49 8.25 5.50
N ASN A 30 1.71 8.00 5.00
CA ASN A 30 2.04 7.37 3.73
C ASN A 30 2.99 6.19 3.98
N LEU A 31 2.46 5.10 4.53
CA LEU A 31 3.24 3.96 5.03
C LEU A 31 4.14 3.30 3.96
N GLY A 32 3.81 3.45 2.69
CA GLY A 32 4.60 2.92 1.57
C GLY A 32 5.43 3.99 0.86
N CYS A 33 5.57 5.19 1.40
CA CYS A 33 6.32 6.27 0.73
C CYS A 33 5.91 6.49 -0.74
N VAL A 34 4.59 6.39 -1.03
CA VAL A 34 4.05 6.62 -2.38
C VAL A 34 4.50 7.99 -2.89
N ARG A 35 5.18 7.99 -4.03
CA ARG A 35 5.70 9.22 -4.63
C ARG A 35 4.59 10.09 -5.19
N TYR A 36 4.78 11.39 -5.06
CA TYR A 36 3.92 12.36 -5.70
C TYR A 36 4.13 12.37 -7.22
N SER A 37 3.02 12.37 -7.94
CA SER A 37 2.99 12.63 -9.37
C SER A 37 1.83 13.56 -9.69
N SER A 38 2.03 14.53 -10.56
CA SER A 38 0.96 15.41 -11.04
C SER A 38 -0.11 14.67 -11.85
N CYS A 39 0.23 13.48 -12.37
CA CYS A 39 -0.70 12.63 -13.12
C CYS A 39 -1.60 11.78 -12.21
N ASN A 40 -1.35 11.73 -10.90
CA ASN A 40 -2.14 10.96 -9.95
C ASN A 40 -2.80 11.90 -8.93
N SER A 41 -4.11 11.78 -8.79
CA SER A 41 -4.87 12.44 -7.73
C SER A 41 -5.41 11.36 -6.80
N TRP A 42 -4.73 11.17 -5.65
CA TRP A 42 -5.15 10.18 -4.68
C TRP A 42 -6.24 10.72 -3.75
N ILE A 43 -7.26 9.92 -3.49
CA ILE A 43 -8.28 10.27 -2.49
C ILE A 43 -7.60 10.48 -1.13
N GLY A 44 -7.93 11.58 -0.45
CA GLY A 44 -7.37 11.93 0.85
C GLY A 44 -5.94 12.50 0.82
N GLN A 45 -5.36 12.70 -0.37
CA GLN A 45 -4.10 13.41 -0.50
C GLN A 45 -4.29 14.90 -0.24
N ILE A 46 -3.49 15.47 0.67
CA ILE A 46 -3.55 16.87 1.08
C ILE A 46 -2.29 17.67 0.72
N GLY A 47 -1.36 17.05 0.01
CA GLY A 47 -0.13 17.72 -0.41
C GLY A 47 1.01 16.74 -0.65
N ARG A 48 2.24 17.31 -0.65
CA ARG A 48 3.49 16.57 -0.82
C ARG A 48 4.57 17.10 0.11
N TYR A 49 5.53 16.26 0.46
CA TYR A 49 6.74 16.64 1.16
C TYR A 49 7.91 15.78 0.69
N LYS A 50 9.04 16.38 0.33
CA LYS A 50 10.24 15.69 -0.18
C LYS A 50 9.94 14.68 -1.32
N GLY A 51 8.99 15.02 -2.20
CA GLY A 51 8.61 14.15 -3.33
C GLY A 51 7.60 13.04 -3.00
N PHE A 52 7.17 12.90 -1.75
CA PHE A 52 6.18 11.91 -1.33
C PHE A 52 4.82 12.54 -1.09
N CYS A 53 3.75 11.77 -1.34
CA CYS A 53 2.38 12.16 -1.03
C CYS A 53 2.18 12.30 0.48
N ARG A 54 1.35 13.25 0.90
CA ARG A 54 0.85 13.41 2.26
C ARG A 54 -0.64 13.16 2.30
N PHE A 55 -1.10 12.33 3.24
CA PHE A 55 -2.51 11.95 3.38
C PHE A 55 -3.12 12.49 4.68
N THR A 56 -4.46 12.61 4.70
CA THR A 56 -5.22 13.00 5.89
C THR A 56 -5.21 11.90 6.96
N THR A 57 -5.24 10.62 6.55
CA THR A 57 -5.29 9.44 7.42
C THR A 57 -4.41 8.32 6.87
N PHE A 58 -4.02 7.37 7.72
CA PHE A 58 -3.32 6.15 7.26
C PHE A 58 -4.18 5.32 6.31
N LYS A 59 -5.50 5.31 6.50
CA LYS A 59 -6.45 4.67 5.58
C LYS A 59 -6.20 5.07 4.11
N TYR A 60 -6.07 6.36 3.84
CA TYR A 60 -5.85 6.83 2.47
C TYR A 60 -4.44 6.55 1.94
N GLY A 61 -3.44 6.57 2.81
CA GLY A 61 -2.08 6.13 2.46
C GLY A 61 -2.02 4.65 2.09
N ILE A 62 -2.64 3.77 2.91
CA ILE A 62 -2.75 2.34 2.63
C ILE A 62 -3.52 2.09 1.33
N ARG A 63 -4.66 2.76 1.15
CA ARG A 63 -5.43 2.69 -0.09
C ARG A 63 -4.59 3.04 -1.32
N ALA A 64 -3.77 4.09 -1.26
CA ALA A 64 -2.93 4.51 -2.37
C ALA A 64 -1.89 3.43 -2.75
N ILE A 65 -1.31 2.71 -1.78
CA ILE A 65 -0.40 1.59 -2.04
C ILE A 65 -1.15 0.50 -2.81
N VAL A 66 -2.33 0.09 -2.33
CA VAL A 66 -3.14 -0.96 -2.99
C VAL A 66 -3.46 -0.58 -4.42
N MET A 67 -3.98 0.64 -4.64
CA MET A 67 -4.33 1.13 -5.99
C MET A 67 -3.13 1.12 -6.94
N LEU A 68 -1.93 1.44 -6.41
CA LEU A 68 -0.70 1.42 -7.19
C LEU A 68 -0.28 -0.01 -7.55
N LEU A 69 -0.30 -0.94 -6.58
CA LEU A 69 0.01 -2.36 -6.81
C LEU A 69 -0.97 -3.00 -7.78
N MET A 70 -2.27 -2.74 -7.63
CA MET A 70 -3.29 -3.26 -8.54
C MET A 70 -3.11 -2.74 -9.97
N ARG A 71 -2.67 -1.49 -10.15
CA ARG A 71 -2.30 -0.98 -11.47
C ARG A 71 -1.08 -1.71 -12.03
N TYR A 72 -0.10 -2.06 -11.20
CA TYR A 72 1.05 -2.84 -11.65
C TYR A 72 0.61 -4.21 -12.16
N VAL A 73 -0.27 -4.88 -11.44
CA VAL A 73 -0.81 -6.19 -11.83
C VAL A 73 -1.69 -6.10 -13.10
N TYR A 74 -2.68 -5.22 -13.12
CA TYR A 74 -3.73 -5.24 -14.17
C TYR A 74 -3.40 -4.39 -15.39
N ILE A 75 -2.63 -3.30 -15.23
CA ILE A 75 -2.30 -2.41 -16.34
C ILE A 75 -0.93 -2.74 -16.93
N TYR A 76 0.04 -3.06 -16.06
CA TYR A 76 1.40 -3.37 -16.51
C TYR A 76 1.71 -4.86 -16.57
N HIS A 77 0.73 -5.71 -16.20
CA HIS A 77 0.82 -7.17 -16.23
C HIS A 77 2.01 -7.75 -15.46
N LEU A 78 2.37 -7.09 -14.34
CA LEU A 78 3.43 -7.55 -13.47
C LEU A 78 2.84 -8.53 -12.45
N ASN A 79 3.42 -9.72 -12.35
CA ASN A 79 3.07 -10.74 -11.35
C ASN A 79 4.28 -11.20 -10.52
N ASP A 80 5.47 -10.84 -10.90
CA ASP A 80 6.70 -11.09 -10.15
C ASP A 80 6.94 -9.95 -9.16
N VAL A 81 7.15 -10.29 -7.88
CA VAL A 81 7.37 -9.29 -6.83
C VAL A 81 8.66 -8.50 -7.05
N TRP A 82 9.70 -9.11 -7.65
CA TRP A 82 10.91 -8.39 -8.03
C TRP A 82 10.61 -7.26 -9.02
N ASP A 83 9.85 -7.54 -10.07
CA ASP A 83 9.49 -6.55 -11.09
C ASP A 83 8.59 -5.44 -10.53
N ILE A 84 7.66 -5.83 -9.65
CA ILE A 84 6.80 -4.88 -8.92
C ILE A 84 7.65 -3.94 -8.07
N LEU A 85 8.61 -4.45 -7.31
CA LEU A 85 9.46 -3.63 -6.45
C LEU A 85 10.45 -2.77 -7.23
N ASN A 86 11.00 -3.26 -8.35
CA ASN A 86 11.81 -2.45 -9.26
C ASN A 86 11.03 -1.25 -9.81
N ARG A 87 9.73 -1.40 -10.02
CA ARG A 87 8.88 -0.30 -10.46
C ARG A 87 8.46 0.61 -9.30
N TYR A 88 8.24 0.04 -8.11
CA TYR A 88 7.83 0.76 -6.91
C TYR A 88 8.94 1.63 -6.34
N SER A 89 10.15 1.09 -6.25
CA SER A 89 11.33 1.69 -5.61
C SER A 89 12.58 1.48 -6.49
N PRO A 90 12.65 2.13 -7.65
CA PRO A 90 13.66 1.84 -8.66
C PRO A 90 15.08 2.20 -8.20
N VAL A 91 16.08 1.48 -8.72
CA VAL A 91 17.52 1.72 -8.46
C VAL A 91 17.94 3.15 -8.84
N THR A 92 17.31 3.74 -9.86
CA THR A 92 17.57 5.13 -10.30
C THR A 92 17.34 6.17 -9.21
N ASP A 93 16.59 5.82 -8.19
CA ASP A 93 16.31 6.68 -7.02
C ASP A 93 17.30 6.46 -5.87
N GLY A 94 18.38 5.71 -6.11
CA GLY A 94 19.40 5.38 -5.09
C GLY A 94 19.00 4.22 -4.16
N ASN A 95 17.94 3.49 -4.49
CA ASN A 95 17.44 2.39 -3.66
C ASN A 95 18.25 1.10 -3.90
N ASN A 96 18.47 0.34 -2.81
CA ASN A 96 18.96 -1.02 -2.92
C ASN A 96 17.79 -2.00 -3.08
N VAL A 97 17.36 -2.19 -4.33
CA VAL A 97 16.20 -3.04 -4.66
C VAL A 97 16.41 -4.48 -4.20
N GLY A 98 17.63 -5.02 -4.26
CA GLY A 98 17.91 -6.38 -3.79
C GLY A 98 17.69 -6.54 -2.28
N TYR A 99 18.12 -5.58 -1.47
CA TYR A 99 17.83 -5.58 -0.04
C TYR A 99 16.35 -5.39 0.24
N TYR A 100 15.69 -4.46 -0.48
CA TYR A 100 14.26 -4.21 -0.36
C TYR A 100 13.46 -5.49 -0.68
N TYR A 101 13.77 -6.14 -1.81
CA TYR A 101 13.14 -7.39 -2.22
C TYR A 101 13.28 -8.48 -1.14
N LYS A 102 14.51 -8.69 -0.64
CA LYS A 102 14.76 -9.66 0.43
C LYS A 102 13.87 -9.40 1.65
N CYS A 103 13.82 -8.16 2.14
CA CYS A 103 12.99 -7.80 3.29
C CYS A 103 11.49 -8.06 3.04
N VAL A 104 11.00 -7.75 1.83
CA VAL A 104 9.60 -7.96 1.46
C VAL A 104 9.28 -9.45 1.40
N ILE A 105 10.13 -10.27 0.75
CA ILE A 105 9.92 -11.72 0.66
C ILE A 105 9.97 -12.40 2.04
N ASP A 106 10.89 -11.98 2.90
CA ASP A 106 10.97 -12.49 4.28
C ASP A 106 9.67 -12.23 5.06
N ASP A 107 8.94 -11.17 4.74
CA ASP A 107 7.69 -10.79 5.42
C ASP A 107 6.43 -11.33 4.75
N CYS A 108 6.37 -11.38 3.43
CA CYS A 108 5.17 -11.83 2.71
C CYS A 108 5.17 -13.32 2.37
N GLY A 109 6.33 -13.96 2.22
CA GLY A 109 6.47 -15.40 2.03
C GLY A 109 6.15 -15.92 0.60
N PHE A 110 6.08 -15.03 -0.39
CA PHE A 110 5.87 -15.38 -1.81
C PHE A 110 6.59 -14.38 -2.72
N ASP A 111 6.95 -14.82 -3.92
CA ASP A 111 7.64 -14.03 -4.95
C ASP A 111 6.81 -13.84 -6.23
N ILE A 112 5.77 -14.66 -6.42
CA ILE A 112 4.86 -14.60 -7.57
C ILE A 112 3.43 -14.39 -7.11
N LEU A 113 2.74 -13.45 -7.76
CA LEU A 113 1.32 -13.20 -7.52
C LEU A 113 0.45 -14.20 -8.29
N SER A 114 -0.60 -14.65 -7.62
CA SER A 114 -1.55 -15.62 -8.16
C SER A 114 -2.53 -14.98 -9.13
N ASN A 115 -2.93 -15.75 -10.15
CA ASN A 115 -4.07 -15.41 -11.01
C ASN A 115 -5.43 -15.71 -10.36
N ASN A 116 -5.45 -16.48 -9.25
CA ASN A 116 -6.67 -16.69 -8.48
C ASN A 116 -6.95 -15.45 -7.61
N ILE A 117 -8.14 -14.87 -7.78
CA ILE A 117 -8.51 -13.58 -7.19
C ILE A 117 -8.50 -13.60 -5.66
N GLU A 118 -8.89 -14.72 -5.03
CA GLU A 118 -8.93 -14.83 -3.56
C GLU A 118 -7.52 -14.98 -2.97
N ILE A 119 -6.62 -15.65 -3.70
CA ILE A 119 -5.21 -15.76 -3.33
C ILE A 119 -4.54 -14.41 -3.55
N LEU A 120 -4.75 -13.77 -4.70
CA LEU A 120 -4.21 -12.45 -5.02
C LEU A 120 -4.63 -11.40 -3.98
N ARG A 121 -5.88 -11.41 -3.54
CA ARG A 121 -6.41 -10.53 -2.49
C ARG A 121 -5.53 -10.59 -1.22
N ARG A 122 -5.27 -11.79 -0.74
CA ARG A 122 -4.41 -12.02 0.44
C ARG A 122 -2.96 -11.64 0.20
N GLN A 123 -2.45 -11.93 -1.00
CA GLN A 123 -1.09 -11.55 -1.38
C GLN A 123 -0.91 -10.03 -1.43
N ILE A 124 -1.87 -9.28 -1.97
CA ILE A 124 -1.82 -7.81 -1.98
C ILE A 124 -1.86 -7.26 -0.55
N GLN A 125 -2.71 -7.79 0.34
CA GLN A 125 -2.73 -7.38 1.75
C GLN A 125 -1.35 -7.57 2.41
N MET A 126 -0.73 -8.74 2.23
CA MET A 126 0.58 -9.04 2.81
C MET A 126 1.70 -8.24 2.16
N LEU A 127 1.63 -7.97 0.86
CA LEU A 127 2.60 -7.13 0.17
C LEU A 127 2.54 -5.68 0.66
N VAL A 128 1.35 -5.14 0.91
CA VAL A 128 1.17 -3.80 1.52
C VAL A 128 1.81 -3.75 2.92
N TYR A 129 1.57 -4.79 3.74
CA TYR A 129 2.19 -4.91 5.06
C TYR A 129 3.72 -4.95 4.97
N ALA A 130 4.27 -5.81 4.11
CA ALA A 130 5.72 -5.97 3.95
C ALA A 130 6.39 -4.67 3.46
N ILE A 131 5.80 -3.98 2.48
CA ILE A 131 6.25 -2.66 2.01
C ILE A 131 6.24 -1.66 3.16
N ALA A 132 5.15 -1.58 3.93
CA ALA A 132 5.07 -0.67 5.07
C ALA A 132 6.13 -0.96 6.14
N CYS A 133 6.46 -2.23 6.39
CA CYS A 133 7.52 -2.61 7.32
C CYS A 133 8.91 -2.12 6.85
N VAL A 134 9.20 -2.20 5.56
CA VAL A 134 10.47 -1.69 5.01
C VAL A 134 10.53 -0.16 5.13
N GLU A 135 9.48 0.54 4.72
CA GLU A 135 9.44 2.00 4.66
C GLU A 135 9.34 2.69 6.03
N CYS A 136 8.72 2.03 7.00
CA CYS A 136 8.56 2.56 8.36
C CYS A 136 9.61 2.06 9.35
N GLY A 137 10.34 0.99 9.00
CA GLY A 137 11.45 0.46 9.78
C GLY A 137 11.06 -0.56 10.86
N LYS A 138 12.10 -1.10 11.53
CA LYS A 138 11.98 -2.22 12.46
C LYS A 138 11.02 -1.96 13.64
N GLU A 139 11.01 -0.75 14.19
CA GLU A 139 10.14 -0.42 15.31
C GLU A 139 8.67 -0.48 14.93
N PHE A 140 8.32 0.02 13.73
CA PHE A 140 6.98 -0.10 13.18
C PHE A 140 6.58 -1.57 13.03
N LYS A 141 7.44 -2.39 12.44
CA LYS A 141 7.20 -3.82 12.28
C LYS A 141 6.89 -4.52 13.61
N THR A 142 7.69 -4.23 14.65
CA THR A 142 7.48 -4.78 15.99
C THR A 142 6.14 -4.35 16.58
N TYR A 143 5.79 -3.07 16.48
CA TYR A 143 4.52 -2.54 16.96
C TYR A 143 3.32 -3.16 16.26
N VAL A 144 3.34 -3.14 14.93
CA VAL A 144 2.20 -3.60 14.11
C VAL A 144 1.90 -5.07 14.37
N PHE A 145 2.93 -5.92 14.47
CA PHE A 145 2.75 -7.36 14.70
C PHE A 145 2.04 -7.69 16.02
N SER A 146 2.18 -6.84 17.05
CA SER A 146 1.60 -7.03 18.38
C SER A 146 0.38 -6.15 18.67
N SER A 147 -0.16 -5.45 17.66
CA SER A 147 -1.22 -4.45 17.83
C SER A 147 -2.43 -4.66 16.92
N GLU A 148 -3.53 -4.00 17.25
CA GLU A 148 -4.73 -3.95 16.39
C GLU A 148 -4.46 -3.26 15.04
N PHE A 149 -3.36 -2.52 14.91
CA PHE A 149 -3.00 -1.84 13.67
C PHE A 149 -2.74 -2.84 12.52
N PHE A 150 -2.25 -4.04 12.82
CA PHE A 150 -2.08 -5.07 11.79
C PHE A 150 -3.42 -5.44 11.14
N GLN A 151 -4.43 -5.75 11.95
CA GLN A 151 -5.75 -6.08 11.42
C GLN A 151 -6.40 -4.88 10.72
N TYR A 152 -6.22 -3.68 11.26
CA TYR A 152 -6.65 -2.44 10.63
C TYR A 152 -6.05 -2.27 9.23
N LEU A 153 -4.73 -2.45 9.10
CA LEU A 153 -4.03 -2.36 7.81
C LEU A 153 -4.59 -3.36 6.80
N LEU A 154 -4.75 -4.63 7.21
CA LEU A 154 -5.29 -5.68 6.33
C LEU A 154 -6.73 -5.36 5.89
N ASN A 155 -7.59 -4.91 6.80
CA ASN A 155 -8.98 -4.57 6.48
C ASN A 155 -9.08 -3.39 5.51
N VAL A 156 -8.24 -2.36 5.68
CA VAL A 156 -8.18 -1.22 4.76
C VAL A 156 -7.65 -1.66 3.38
N ALA A 157 -6.63 -2.52 3.35
CA ALA A 157 -6.10 -3.05 2.11
C ALA A 157 -7.13 -3.91 1.36
N ASP A 158 -7.90 -4.74 2.09
CA ASP A 158 -8.98 -5.54 1.54
C ASP A 158 -10.07 -4.69 0.88
N ALA A 159 -10.54 -3.67 1.58
CA ALA A 159 -11.55 -2.76 1.06
C ALA A 159 -11.08 -1.99 -0.18
N ALA A 160 -9.81 -1.57 -0.19
CA ALA A 160 -9.21 -0.91 -1.35
C ALA A 160 -9.04 -1.86 -2.55
N PHE A 161 -8.72 -3.12 -2.29
CA PHE A 161 -8.68 -4.16 -3.32
C PHE A 161 -10.06 -4.36 -3.96
N GLN A 162 -11.10 -4.50 -3.14
CA GLN A 162 -12.47 -4.63 -3.63
C GLN A 162 -12.91 -3.40 -4.44
N GLU A 163 -12.63 -2.21 -3.94
CA GLU A 163 -12.91 -0.95 -4.64
C GLU A 163 -12.26 -0.91 -6.03
N TYR A 164 -11.02 -1.38 -6.16
CA TYR A 164 -10.35 -1.45 -7.45
C TYR A 164 -11.06 -2.39 -8.41
N LEU A 165 -11.42 -3.59 -7.96
CA LEU A 165 -12.14 -4.57 -8.78
C LEU A 165 -13.51 -4.03 -9.25
N ASP A 166 -14.26 -3.42 -8.34
CA ASP A 166 -15.57 -2.85 -8.68
C ASP A 166 -15.44 -1.81 -9.79
N ASN A 167 -14.44 -0.92 -9.69
CA ASN A 167 -14.16 0.09 -10.70
C ASN A 167 -13.76 -0.51 -12.05
N VAL A 168 -12.98 -1.61 -12.07
CA VAL A 168 -12.60 -2.31 -13.31
C VAL A 168 -13.79 -3.00 -13.94
N ILE A 169 -14.61 -3.69 -13.13
CA ILE A 169 -15.81 -4.39 -13.60
C ILE A 169 -16.81 -3.38 -14.20
N PHE A 170 -17.13 -2.28 -13.48
CA PHE A 170 -18.04 -1.25 -13.98
C PHE A 170 -17.55 -0.59 -15.28
N SER A 171 -16.24 -0.33 -15.39
CA SER A 171 -15.66 0.23 -16.62
C SER A 171 -15.74 -0.73 -17.82
N SER A 172 -15.77 -2.04 -17.56
CA SER A 172 -15.91 -3.08 -18.59
C SER A 172 -17.36 -3.24 -19.05
N ILE A 173 -18.32 -3.22 -18.13
CA ILE A 173 -19.75 -3.31 -18.41
C ILE A 173 -20.22 -2.08 -19.19
N GLY A 174 -19.83 -0.88 -18.80
CA GLY A 174 -20.21 0.36 -19.49
C GLY A 174 -19.62 0.50 -20.91
N LYS A 175 -18.69 -0.38 -21.31
CA LYS A 175 -18.20 -0.47 -22.69
C LYS A 175 -19.02 -1.44 -23.54
N VAL A 176 -19.66 -2.43 -22.93
CA VAL A 176 -20.51 -3.41 -23.63
C VAL A 176 -21.84 -2.76 -24.11
N ASP A 177 -22.37 -1.82 -23.32
CA ASP A 177 -23.61 -1.10 -23.69
C ASP A 177 -23.43 -0.04 -24.81
N LYS A 178 -22.21 0.13 -25.34
CA LYS A 178 -21.88 1.06 -26.43
C LYS A 178 -21.43 0.40 -27.72
N LEU A 179 -21.67 -0.91 -27.86
CA LEU A 179 -21.54 -1.58 -29.16
C LEU A 179 -22.87 -1.45 -29.93
N PRO A 180 -22.82 -1.00 -31.19
CA PRO A 180 -24.00 -0.76 -32.02
C PRO A 180 -24.76 -2.02 -32.36
#